data_2fc49a73278b0ef9534d13aa2ffbd344
#
_entry.id   2fc49a73278b0ef9534d13aa2ffbd344
#
_cell.length_a   1.000
_cell.length_b   1.000
_cell.length_c   1.000
_cell.angle_alpha   90.00
_cell.angle_beta   90.00
_cell.angle_gamma   90.00
#
_symmetry.space_group_name_H-M   'P 1'
#
loop_
_entity.id
_entity.type
_entity.pdbx_description
1 polymer ?
#
loop_
_entity_poly.entity_id
_entity_poly.type
_entity_poly.pdbx_seq_one_letter_code
_entity_poly.pdbx_strand_id
1 'polypeptide(L)'
;MPEADDNLHLEIGHVLFIDLVGYSKLLIEEQRERLSQLTEIVLATAQVREAPDEQLVRLPTGDGMALVFRHSSEEPARCALEIAEALKKHPEIPLRMGIHSGPVSEVTDLNGRTNIAGAGINMAQRVMDCGDAGHILVSQRVANDLEQYRQWAPRLHDLGECEVKHGVRLFLFNLYDREVGNPERPAK
;
A
#
# COMPACT_ATOMS: atom_id res chain seq x y z
N MET A 1 -35.59 -23.41 1.74
CA MET A 1 -34.17 -23.11 1.71
C MET A 1 -34.00 -21.69 1.25
N PRO A 2 -33.53 -20.76 2.08
CA PRO A 2 -33.15 -19.48 1.53
C PRO A 2 -31.94 -19.75 0.62
N GLU A 3 -32.10 -19.39 -0.66
CA GLU A 3 -30.97 -19.28 -1.56
C GLU A 3 -29.96 -18.35 -0.88
N ALA A 4 -28.77 -18.88 -0.60
CA ALA A 4 -27.65 -18.05 -0.22
C ALA A 4 -27.49 -17.05 -1.36
N ASP A 5 -27.72 -15.80 -1.06
CA ASP A 5 -27.47 -14.70 -1.98
C ASP A 5 -25.95 -14.63 -2.14
N ASP A 6 -25.45 -15.44 -3.04
CA ASP A 6 -24.03 -15.60 -3.37
C ASP A 6 -23.60 -14.42 -4.26
N ASN A 7 -24.10 -13.23 -3.95
CA ASN A 7 -23.64 -11.98 -4.51
C ASN A 7 -22.31 -11.61 -3.84
N LEU A 8 -21.27 -12.39 -4.18
CA LEU A 8 -19.90 -11.96 -4.05
C LEU A 8 -19.73 -10.66 -4.85
N HIS A 9 -19.91 -9.54 -4.18
CA HIS A 9 -19.60 -8.24 -4.77
C HIS A 9 -18.09 -8.12 -4.92
N LEU A 10 -17.57 -8.61 -6.06
CA LEU A 10 -16.20 -8.36 -6.47
C LEU A 10 -16.11 -6.90 -6.90
N GLU A 11 -15.29 -6.16 -6.20
CA GLU A 11 -14.93 -4.81 -6.57
C GLU A 11 -13.41 -4.71 -6.79
N ILE A 12 -12.97 -3.67 -7.45
CA ILE A 12 -11.54 -3.36 -7.58
C ILE A 12 -11.16 -2.41 -6.47
N GLY A 13 -10.26 -2.87 -5.59
CA GLY A 13 -9.65 -2.04 -4.57
C GLY A 13 -8.31 -1.48 -5.04
N HIS A 14 -8.04 -0.23 -4.71
CA HIS A 14 -6.75 0.43 -4.94
C HIS A 14 -5.98 0.43 -3.63
N VAL A 15 -5.02 -0.47 -3.53
CA VAL A 15 -4.39 -0.83 -2.26
C VAL A 15 -3.04 -0.16 -2.09
N LEU A 16 -2.83 0.50 -0.95
CA LEU A 16 -1.52 0.90 -0.45
C LEU A 16 -1.17 0.01 0.73
N PHE A 17 -0.19 -0.86 0.55
CA PHE A 17 0.34 -1.69 1.63
C PHE A 17 1.58 -1.03 2.24
N ILE A 18 1.62 -0.92 3.55
CA ILE A 18 2.63 -0.16 4.30
C ILE A 18 3.21 -1.05 5.38
N ASP A 19 4.54 -1.09 5.49
CA ASP A 19 5.23 -1.97 6.42
C ASP A 19 6.51 -1.32 6.98
N LEU A 20 6.72 -1.48 8.28
CA LEU A 20 7.94 -1.06 8.95
C LEU A 20 9.07 -2.06 8.68
N VAL A 21 10.19 -1.58 8.18
CA VAL A 21 11.39 -2.40 7.96
C VAL A 21 12.07 -2.68 9.30
N GLY A 22 12.35 -3.96 9.57
CA GLY A 22 13.07 -4.35 10.79
C GLY A 22 12.23 -4.30 12.08
N TYR A 23 10.91 -4.23 11.97
CA TYR A 23 10.00 -4.15 13.12
C TYR A 23 10.21 -5.27 14.14
N SER A 24 10.40 -6.51 13.69
CA SER A 24 10.61 -7.66 14.57
C SER A 24 11.89 -7.60 15.40
N LYS A 25 12.85 -6.75 15.04
CA LYS A 25 14.10 -6.56 15.77
C LYS A 25 14.01 -5.50 16.86
N LEU A 26 12.92 -4.75 16.91
CA LEU A 26 12.68 -3.71 17.89
C LEU A 26 12.19 -4.31 19.22
N LEU A 27 12.48 -3.61 20.31
CA LEU A 27 11.86 -3.88 21.60
C LEU A 27 10.35 -3.59 21.56
N ILE A 28 9.58 -4.22 22.43
CA ILE A 28 8.11 -4.07 22.42
C ILE A 28 7.68 -2.61 22.57
N GLU A 29 8.36 -1.84 23.41
CA GLU A 29 8.08 -0.41 23.59
C GLU A 29 8.37 0.40 22.33
N GLU A 30 9.49 0.10 21.67
CA GLU A 30 9.87 0.72 20.40
C GLU A 30 8.88 0.37 19.28
N GLN A 31 8.42 -0.88 19.23
CA GLN A 31 7.39 -1.31 18.29
C GLN A 31 6.10 -0.49 18.43
N ARG A 32 5.65 -0.28 19.65
CA ARG A 32 4.47 0.55 19.93
C ARG A 32 4.67 2.00 19.51
N GLU A 33 5.82 2.57 19.83
CA GLU A 33 6.15 3.94 19.49
C GLU A 33 6.17 4.13 17.96
N ARG A 34 6.82 3.23 17.25
CA ARG A 34 6.91 3.30 15.78
C ARG A 34 5.55 3.15 15.11
N LEU A 35 4.72 2.19 15.56
CA LEU A 35 3.36 2.03 15.03
C LEU A 35 2.48 3.24 15.33
N SER A 36 2.59 3.81 16.53
CA SER A 36 1.85 5.02 16.89
C SER A 36 2.23 6.20 16.02
N GLN A 37 3.53 6.44 15.83
CA GLN A 37 4.04 7.49 14.95
C GLN A 37 3.59 7.29 13.50
N LEU A 38 3.70 6.06 12.99
CA LEU A 38 3.24 5.72 11.65
C LEU A 38 1.75 5.98 11.48
N THR A 39 0.94 5.55 12.44
CA THR A 39 -0.51 5.76 12.42
C THR A 39 -0.85 7.25 12.37
N GLU A 40 -0.19 8.09 13.17
CA GLU A 40 -0.38 9.54 13.14
C GLU A 40 -0.04 10.14 11.78
N ILE A 41 1.08 9.72 11.19
CA ILE A 41 1.52 10.18 9.86
C ILE A 41 0.48 9.81 8.80
N VAL A 42 0.01 8.57 8.80
CA VAL A 42 -0.97 8.07 7.82
C VAL A 42 -2.30 8.80 7.97
N LEU A 43 -2.80 8.96 9.20
CA LEU A 43 -4.06 9.65 9.47
C LEU A 43 -4.01 11.14 9.11
N ALA A 44 -2.84 11.74 9.08
CA ALA A 44 -2.66 13.14 8.72
C ALA A 44 -2.64 13.38 7.20
N THR A 45 -2.50 12.34 6.37
CA THR A 45 -2.56 12.50 4.92
C THR A 45 -3.94 12.96 4.46
N ALA A 46 -4.00 13.78 3.43
CA ALA A 46 -5.27 14.29 2.90
C ALA A 46 -6.18 13.15 2.43
N GLN A 47 -5.62 12.13 1.79
CA GLN A 47 -6.38 11.01 1.26
C GLN A 47 -7.09 10.20 2.35
N VAL A 48 -6.47 10.05 3.52
CA VAL A 48 -7.07 9.34 4.66
C VAL A 48 -8.01 10.25 5.45
N ARG A 49 -7.56 11.47 5.73
CA ARG A 49 -8.32 12.44 6.53
C ARG A 49 -9.64 12.85 5.88
N GLU A 50 -9.66 13.00 4.55
CA GLU A 50 -10.79 13.51 3.79
C GLU A 50 -11.67 12.40 3.20
N ALA A 51 -11.23 11.14 3.22
CA ALA A 51 -11.99 10.04 2.67
C ALA A 51 -13.25 9.73 3.48
N PRO A 52 -14.43 9.65 2.83
CA PRO A 52 -15.61 9.08 3.47
C PRO A 52 -15.37 7.63 3.89
N ASP A 53 -16.00 7.19 4.97
CA ASP A 53 -15.80 5.84 5.53
C ASP A 53 -16.10 4.72 4.52
N GLU A 54 -17.08 4.91 3.63
CA GLU A 54 -17.41 3.94 2.61
C GLU A 54 -16.41 3.89 1.45
N GLN A 55 -15.48 4.84 1.33
CA GLN A 55 -14.48 4.90 0.25
C GLN A 55 -13.08 4.45 0.67
N LEU A 56 -12.85 4.22 1.95
CA LEU A 56 -11.56 3.79 2.46
C LEU A 56 -11.71 2.73 3.55
N VAL A 57 -11.05 1.60 3.36
CA VAL A 57 -10.93 0.57 4.41
C VAL A 57 -9.50 0.57 4.95
N ARG A 58 -9.36 0.57 6.27
CA ARG A 58 -8.10 0.53 6.99
C ARG A 58 -7.93 -0.83 7.63
N LEU A 59 -6.85 -1.53 7.27
CA LEU A 59 -6.56 -2.87 7.75
C LEU A 59 -5.22 -2.88 8.51
N PRO A 60 -5.22 -3.05 9.84
CA PRO A 60 -3.98 -3.28 10.58
C PRO A 60 -3.35 -4.62 10.18
N THR A 61 -2.02 -4.67 10.06
CA THR A 61 -1.28 -5.87 9.64
C THR A 61 -0.19 -6.29 10.62
N GLY A 62 -0.21 -5.79 11.84
CA GLY A 62 0.79 -6.08 12.85
C GLY A 62 1.97 -5.11 12.81
N ASP A 63 2.76 -5.14 11.76
CA ASP A 63 3.93 -4.25 11.56
C ASP A 63 3.69 -3.09 10.59
N GLY A 64 2.45 -2.86 10.25
CA GLY A 64 2.03 -1.79 9.36
C GLY A 64 0.54 -1.78 9.15
N MET A 65 0.13 -1.48 7.94
CA MET A 65 -1.28 -1.44 7.56
C MET A 65 -1.48 -1.54 6.05
N ALA A 66 -2.67 -1.91 5.66
CA ALA A 66 -3.14 -1.80 4.29
C ALA A 66 -4.29 -0.81 4.23
N LEU A 67 -4.24 0.11 3.27
CA LEU A 67 -5.30 1.05 2.97
C LEU A 67 -5.92 0.66 1.63
N VAL A 68 -7.21 0.44 1.63
CA VAL A 68 -7.94 0.07 0.41
C VAL A 68 -8.84 1.24 0.02
N PHE A 69 -8.46 1.94 -1.02
CA PHE A 69 -9.22 3.03 -1.61
C PHE A 69 -10.15 2.48 -2.69
N ARG A 70 -11.36 2.98 -2.77
CA ARG A 70 -12.38 2.47 -3.69
C ARG A 70 -12.62 3.36 -4.90
N HIS A 71 -12.05 4.55 -4.91
CA HIS A 71 -12.38 5.54 -5.94
C HIS A 71 -11.38 5.56 -7.10
N SER A 72 -10.09 5.70 -6.82
CA SER A 72 -9.08 5.93 -7.86
C SER A 72 -7.72 5.36 -7.47
N SER A 73 -6.96 4.86 -8.45
CA SER A 73 -5.57 4.44 -8.27
C SER A 73 -4.62 5.62 -7.95
N GLU A 74 -5.02 6.85 -8.18
CA GLU A 74 -4.24 8.02 -7.77
C GLU A 74 -4.24 8.22 -6.25
N GLU A 75 -5.28 7.81 -5.55
CA GLU A 75 -5.39 8.00 -4.10
C GLU A 75 -4.26 7.32 -3.33
N PRO A 76 -3.98 6.02 -3.54
CA PRO A 76 -2.84 5.39 -2.86
C PRO A 76 -1.50 6.00 -3.25
N ALA A 77 -1.33 6.43 -4.50
CA ALA A 77 -0.09 7.06 -4.94
C ALA A 77 0.14 8.42 -4.28
N ARG A 78 -0.88 9.26 -4.18
CA ARG A 78 -0.81 10.53 -3.45
C ARG A 78 -0.56 10.34 -1.97
N CYS A 79 -1.26 9.38 -1.36
CA CYS A 79 -1.08 9.02 0.03
C CYS A 79 0.37 8.60 0.31
N ALA A 80 0.93 7.73 -0.52
CA ALA A 80 2.32 7.26 -0.39
C ALA A 80 3.33 8.41 -0.49
N LEU A 81 3.14 9.34 -1.40
CA LEU A 81 4.02 10.52 -1.52
C LEU A 81 3.92 11.45 -0.30
N GLU A 82 2.73 11.66 0.24
CA GLU A 82 2.55 12.45 1.47
C GLU A 82 3.20 11.77 2.68
N ILE A 83 3.08 10.46 2.79
CA ILE A 83 3.75 9.69 3.84
C ILE A 83 5.28 9.84 3.69
N ALA A 84 5.81 9.66 2.49
CA ALA A 84 7.24 9.78 2.22
C ALA A 84 7.76 11.20 2.55
N GLU A 85 7.01 12.24 2.25
CA GLU A 85 7.34 13.62 2.62
C GLU A 85 7.39 13.80 4.13
N ALA A 86 6.41 13.29 4.86
CA ALA A 86 6.37 13.36 6.32
C ALA A 86 7.53 12.60 6.97
N LEU A 87 7.94 11.48 6.37
CA LEU A 87 9.05 10.64 6.87
C LEU A 87 10.42 11.32 6.77
N LYS A 88 10.59 12.37 6.00
CA LYS A 88 11.83 13.15 5.98
C LYS A 88 12.21 13.70 7.34
N LYS A 89 11.20 13.98 8.17
CA LYS A 89 11.38 14.45 9.57
C LYS A 89 11.51 13.31 10.57
N HIS A 90 11.35 12.06 10.11
CA HIS A 90 11.37 10.87 10.94
C HIS A 90 12.26 9.79 10.33
N PRO A 91 13.60 10.04 10.22
CA PRO A 91 14.52 9.06 9.63
C PRO A 91 14.62 7.77 10.44
N GLU A 92 14.17 7.78 11.69
CA GLU A 92 14.07 6.61 12.57
C GLU A 92 12.94 5.65 12.19
N ILE A 93 12.09 6.01 11.24
CA ILE A 93 10.98 5.16 10.78
C ILE A 93 11.30 4.65 9.37
N PRO A 94 12.01 3.51 9.24
CA PRO A 94 12.25 2.92 7.92
C PRO A 94 10.97 2.23 7.45
N LEU A 95 10.42 2.70 6.35
CA LEU A 95 9.14 2.26 5.80
C LEU A 95 9.29 1.83 4.36
N ARG A 96 8.57 0.78 3.96
CA ARG A 96 8.39 0.41 2.56
C ARG A 96 6.91 0.36 2.23
N MET A 97 6.59 0.67 0.98
CA MET A 97 5.22 0.76 0.51
C MET A 97 5.06 0.05 -0.83
N GLY A 98 3.88 -0.54 -1.04
CA GLY A 98 3.51 -1.20 -2.30
C GLY A 98 2.11 -0.81 -2.72
N ILE A 99 1.91 -0.55 -4.01
CA ILE A 99 0.63 -0.12 -4.57
C ILE A 99 0.19 -1.10 -5.66
N HIS A 100 -1.03 -1.58 -5.55
CA HIS A 100 -1.65 -2.44 -6.55
C HIS A 100 -3.16 -2.22 -6.58
N SER A 101 -3.75 -2.36 -7.75
CA SER A 101 -5.21 -2.39 -7.92
C SER A 101 -5.64 -3.78 -8.35
N GLY A 102 -6.57 -4.36 -7.62
CA GLY A 102 -7.04 -5.71 -7.91
C GLY A 102 -8.31 -6.07 -7.18
N PRO A 103 -8.82 -7.29 -7.42
CA PRO A 103 -10.07 -7.74 -6.83
C PRO A 103 -10.02 -7.79 -5.31
N VAL A 104 -11.05 -7.23 -4.69
CA VAL A 104 -11.29 -7.31 -3.24
C VAL A 104 -12.76 -7.61 -3.01
N SER A 105 -13.08 -8.17 -1.85
CA SER A 105 -14.45 -8.45 -1.44
C SER A 105 -14.65 -8.18 0.04
N GLU A 106 -15.84 -7.79 0.41
CA GLU A 106 -16.22 -7.67 1.81
C GLU A 106 -16.39 -9.05 2.44
N VAL A 107 -15.84 -9.20 3.65
CA VAL A 107 -15.97 -10.40 4.48
C VAL A 107 -16.36 -9.99 5.88
N THR A 108 -17.10 -10.86 6.59
CA THR A 108 -17.40 -10.68 8.00
C THR A 108 -16.32 -11.39 8.82
N ASP A 109 -15.65 -10.65 9.71
CA ASP A 109 -14.63 -11.21 10.57
C ASP A 109 -15.22 -11.98 11.78
N LEU A 110 -14.35 -12.57 12.60
CA LEU A 110 -14.75 -13.34 13.78
C LEU A 110 -15.52 -12.50 14.83
N ASN A 111 -15.38 -11.21 14.78
CA ASN A 111 -16.07 -10.27 15.68
C ASN A 111 -17.37 -9.73 15.09
N GLY A 112 -17.82 -10.27 13.95
CA GLY A 112 -19.02 -9.80 13.24
C GLY A 112 -18.86 -8.47 12.54
N ARG A 113 -17.63 -7.97 12.37
CA ARG A 113 -17.35 -6.72 11.69
C ARG A 113 -17.14 -6.96 10.19
N THR A 114 -17.62 -6.04 9.38
CA THR A 114 -17.31 -6.03 7.96
C THR A 114 -15.86 -5.66 7.75
N ASN A 115 -15.15 -6.51 7.04
CA ASN A 115 -13.76 -6.31 6.67
C ASN A 115 -13.61 -6.55 5.17
N ILE A 116 -12.41 -6.42 4.65
CA ILE A 116 -12.13 -6.60 3.23
C ILE A 116 -10.95 -7.56 3.06
N ALA A 117 -11.04 -8.43 2.06
CA ALA A 117 -9.99 -9.39 1.74
C ALA A 117 -9.92 -9.58 0.22
N GLY A 118 -8.91 -10.26 -0.26
CA GLY A 118 -8.82 -10.67 -1.65
C GLY A 118 -7.44 -10.57 -2.26
N ALA A 119 -7.36 -11.02 -3.50
CA ALA A 119 -6.12 -11.09 -4.27
C ALA A 119 -5.44 -9.72 -4.46
N GLY A 120 -6.23 -8.64 -4.53
CA GLY A 120 -5.69 -7.28 -4.66
C GLY A 120 -4.80 -6.88 -3.48
N ILE A 121 -5.21 -7.23 -2.25
CA ILE A 121 -4.44 -6.93 -1.04
C ILE A 121 -3.18 -7.80 -0.98
N ASN A 122 -3.31 -9.09 -1.25
CA ASN A 122 -2.18 -10.01 -1.25
C ASN A 122 -1.12 -9.63 -2.28
N MET A 123 -1.55 -9.19 -3.46
CA MET A 123 -0.65 -8.74 -4.51
C MET A 123 0.05 -7.43 -4.13
N ALA A 124 -0.63 -6.49 -3.50
CA ALA A 124 -0.02 -5.25 -3.00
C ALA A 124 1.10 -5.55 -1.98
N GLN A 125 0.88 -6.53 -1.11
CA GLN A 125 1.91 -7.00 -0.18
C GLN A 125 3.12 -7.56 -0.91
N ARG A 126 2.91 -8.38 -1.93
CA ARG A 126 4.00 -8.95 -2.74
C ARG A 126 4.79 -7.87 -3.48
N VAL A 127 4.12 -6.86 -4.00
CA VAL A 127 4.76 -5.69 -4.61
C VAL A 127 5.66 -4.99 -3.60
N MET A 128 5.13 -4.71 -2.41
CA MET A 128 5.88 -4.08 -1.32
C MET A 128 7.11 -4.92 -0.90
N ASP A 129 6.96 -6.22 -0.83
CA ASP A 129 8.03 -7.15 -0.40
C ASP A 129 9.25 -7.12 -1.32
N CYS A 130 9.11 -6.62 -2.55
CA CYS A 130 10.23 -6.44 -3.48
C CYS A 130 11.08 -5.20 -3.17
N GLY A 131 10.62 -4.32 -2.30
CA GLY A 131 11.31 -3.07 -1.97
C GLY A 131 12.11 -3.11 -0.68
N ASP A 132 12.97 -2.11 -0.54
CA ASP A 132 13.73 -1.81 0.66
C ASP A 132 13.17 -0.54 1.32
N ALA A 133 13.75 -0.13 2.44
CA ALA A 133 13.35 1.10 3.14
C ALA A 133 13.35 2.32 2.20
N GLY A 134 12.28 3.08 2.24
CA GLY A 134 12.07 4.27 1.42
C GLY A 134 11.45 4.02 0.05
N HIS A 135 11.36 2.77 -0.41
CA HIS A 135 10.75 2.46 -1.68
C HIS A 135 9.22 2.58 -1.64
N ILE A 136 8.67 3.12 -2.72
CA ILE A 136 7.26 3.07 -3.06
C ILE A 136 7.18 2.30 -4.38
N LEU A 137 6.85 1.02 -4.32
CA LEU A 137 6.77 0.18 -5.51
C LEU A 137 5.33 0.10 -6.02
N VAL A 138 5.20 0.11 -7.32
CA VAL A 138 3.90 0.16 -8.01
C VAL A 138 3.84 -0.99 -9.01
N SER A 139 2.73 -1.74 -9.02
CA SER A 139 2.51 -2.78 -10.01
C SER A 139 2.31 -2.19 -11.40
N GLN A 140 2.59 -2.97 -12.43
CA GLN A 140 2.40 -2.55 -13.82
C GLN A 140 0.95 -2.10 -14.08
N ARG A 141 -0.03 -2.78 -13.51
CA ARG A 141 -1.44 -2.42 -13.66
C ARG A 141 -1.71 -0.97 -13.22
N VAL A 142 -1.22 -0.60 -12.05
CA VAL A 142 -1.37 0.78 -11.53
C VAL A 142 -0.53 1.77 -12.32
N ALA A 143 0.70 1.39 -12.68
CA ALA A 143 1.56 2.24 -13.48
C ALA A 143 0.93 2.57 -14.85
N ASN A 144 0.29 1.59 -15.50
CA ASN A 144 -0.41 1.81 -16.75
C ASN A 144 -1.53 2.85 -16.62
N ASP A 145 -2.26 2.84 -15.51
CA ASP A 145 -3.29 3.83 -15.24
C ASP A 145 -2.69 5.22 -14.97
N LEU A 146 -1.67 5.28 -14.13
CA LEU A 146 -1.03 6.54 -13.73
C LEU A 146 -0.26 7.22 -14.88
N GLU A 147 0.35 6.45 -15.77
CA GLU A 147 1.09 6.97 -16.93
C GLU A 147 0.23 7.82 -17.88
N GLN A 148 -1.08 7.67 -17.82
CA GLN A 148 -2.00 8.48 -18.61
C GLN A 148 -2.06 9.93 -18.15
N TYR A 149 -1.51 10.25 -16.99
CA TYR A 149 -1.51 11.58 -16.41
C TYR A 149 -0.11 12.19 -16.40
N ARG A 150 0.02 13.42 -16.86
CA ARG A 150 1.31 14.13 -16.95
C ARG A 150 2.03 14.26 -15.62
N GLN A 151 1.29 14.35 -14.53
CA GLN A 151 1.86 14.51 -13.18
C GLN A 151 2.53 13.23 -12.67
N TRP A 152 2.11 12.05 -13.15
CA TRP A 152 2.61 10.77 -12.68
C TRP A 152 3.70 10.17 -13.57
N ALA A 153 3.59 10.31 -14.87
CA ALA A 153 4.51 9.68 -15.82
C ALA A 153 6.00 9.92 -15.49
N PRO A 154 6.44 11.16 -15.15
CA PRO A 154 7.85 11.39 -14.81
C PRO A 154 8.32 10.77 -13.48
N ARG A 155 7.38 10.37 -12.63
CA ARG A 155 7.67 9.80 -11.30
C ARG A 155 7.73 8.28 -11.30
N LEU A 156 7.31 7.64 -12.39
CA LEU A 156 7.28 6.19 -12.55
C LEU A 156 8.54 5.72 -13.27
N HIS A 157 9.31 4.85 -12.61
CA HIS A 157 10.59 4.35 -13.12
C HIS A 157 10.54 2.84 -13.22
N ASP A 158 10.67 2.31 -14.43
CA ASP A 158 10.59 0.88 -14.71
C ASP A 158 11.72 0.11 -14.03
N LEU A 159 11.37 -0.89 -13.23
CA LEU A 159 12.30 -1.82 -12.60
C LEU A 159 12.42 -3.15 -13.34
N GLY A 160 11.57 -3.38 -14.33
CA GLY A 160 11.49 -4.64 -15.05
C GLY A 160 10.77 -5.72 -14.25
N GLU A 161 11.13 -6.95 -14.54
CA GLU A 161 10.51 -8.14 -13.96
C GLU A 161 11.14 -8.49 -12.62
N CYS A 162 10.31 -8.78 -11.63
CA CYS A 162 10.70 -9.26 -10.31
C CYS A 162 10.00 -10.57 -10.00
N GLU A 163 10.73 -11.56 -9.51
CA GLU A 163 10.15 -12.81 -9.04
C GLU A 163 9.77 -12.67 -7.56
N VAL A 164 8.50 -12.97 -7.23
CA VAL A 164 7.99 -12.97 -5.87
C VAL A 164 7.70 -14.39 -5.41
N LYS A 165 7.27 -14.55 -4.16
CA LYS A 165 6.96 -15.86 -3.56
C LYS A 165 6.09 -16.71 -4.49
N HIS A 166 6.37 -18.00 -4.51
CA HIS A 166 5.69 -19.01 -5.32
C HIS A 166 5.94 -18.90 -6.84
N GLY A 167 7.07 -18.29 -7.24
CA GLY A 167 7.46 -18.19 -8.65
C GLY A 167 6.63 -17.23 -9.49
N VAL A 168 5.83 -16.38 -8.85
CA VAL A 168 5.05 -15.37 -9.56
C VAL A 168 5.99 -14.25 -10.00
N ARG A 169 5.88 -13.86 -11.27
CA ARG A 169 6.67 -12.76 -11.84
C ARG A 169 5.82 -11.51 -11.96
N LEU A 170 6.35 -10.39 -11.51
CA LEU A 170 5.71 -9.09 -11.54
C LEU A 170 6.59 -8.08 -12.26
N PHE A 171 5.97 -7.25 -13.08
CA PHE A 171 6.61 -6.04 -13.60
C PHE A 171 6.31 -4.90 -12.65
N LEU A 172 7.36 -4.24 -12.15
CA LEU A 172 7.28 -3.24 -11.11
C LEU A 172 7.87 -1.92 -11.55
N PHE A 173 7.35 -0.86 -10.96
CA PHE A 173 7.85 0.50 -11.11
C PHE A 173 8.20 1.07 -9.74
N ASN A 174 9.22 1.90 -9.70
CA ASN A 174 9.59 2.65 -8.51
C ASN A 174 9.01 4.07 -8.63
N LEU A 175 8.22 4.45 -7.66
CA LEU A 175 7.60 5.77 -7.61
C LEU A 175 8.48 6.70 -6.78
N TYR A 176 9.08 7.68 -7.42
CA TYR A 176 9.87 8.72 -6.76
C TYR A 176 10.03 9.94 -7.66
N ASP A 177 10.40 11.05 -7.06
CA ASP A 177 10.81 12.25 -7.74
C ASP A 177 12.08 12.83 -7.11
N ARG A 178 12.41 14.10 -7.39
CA ARG A 178 13.62 14.73 -6.84
C ARG A 178 13.58 14.95 -5.34
N GLU A 179 12.39 14.97 -4.75
CA GLU A 179 12.18 15.34 -3.36
C GLU A 179 11.81 14.15 -2.46
N VAL A 180 11.05 13.20 -2.97
CA VAL A 180 10.50 12.08 -2.21
C VAL A 180 10.72 10.74 -2.89
N GLY A 181 10.77 9.70 -2.08
CA GLY A 181 10.98 8.33 -2.50
C GLY A 181 12.45 7.94 -2.46
N ASN A 182 12.72 6.69 -2.81
CA ASN A 182 14.07 6.14 -2.86
C ASN A 182 14.45 5.84 -4.33
N PRO A 183 15.37 6.60 -4.93
CA PRO A 183 15.72 6.40 -6.34
C PRO A 183 16.61 5.19 -6.59
N GLU A 184 17.12 4.56 -5.55
CA GLU A 184 17.99 3.40 -5.70
C GLU A 184 17.20 2.18 -6.18
N ARG A 185 17.88 1.30 -6.91
CA ARG A 185 17.27 0.04 -7.32
C ARG A 185 17.13 -0.88 -6.09
N PRO A 186 15.99 -1.54 -5.87
CA PRO A 186 15.87 -2.54 -4.82
C PRO A 186 16.91 -3.64 -4.93
N ALA A 187 17.40 -4.12 -3.79
CA ALA A 187 18.44 -5.15 -3.73
C ALA A 187 17.98 -6.53 -4.19
N LYS A 188 16.67 -6.78 -4.25
CA LYS A 188 16.07 -8.07 -4.67
C LYS A 188 15.75 -8.10 -6.15
#